data_97821c078754b66d52f32c6e8cf15157
#
_entry.id   97821c078754b66d52f32c6e8cf15157
#
_cell.length_a   1.000
_cell.length_b   1.000
_cell.length_c   1.000
_cell.angle_alpha   90.00
_cell.angle_beta   90.00
_cell.angle_gamma   90.00
#
_symmetry.space_group_name_H-M   'P 1'
#
loop_
_entity.id
_entity.type
_entity.pdbx_description
1 polymer ?
#
loop_
_entity_poly.entity_id
_entity_poly.type
_entity_poly.pdbx_seq_one_letter_code
_entity_poly.pdbx_strand_id
1 'polypeptide(L)'
;MGKTANIDDLESILLGVSTSSGDPSIDLGRLCNALSLLHVTLGEKSWVGLYLVHKGQLILGPFQGTPACEIIAFGKGVVGTCHAKQEPIAIEDVTKIENYICCDAAAKSEICVPIVKDGTPVGVLDIDLPNVHYFSQEEIKFYEGFAKKIADLLH
;
A
#
# COMPACT_ATOMS: atom_id res chain seq x y z
N MET A 1 20.28 -4.58 -12.40
CA MET A 1 19.69 -4.84 -11.08
C MET A 1 19.26 -3.51 -10.47
N GLY A 2 17.98 -3.32 -10.22
CA GLY A 2 17.50 -2.17 -9.47
C GLY A 2 18.05 -2.23 -8.05
N LYS A 3 18.58 -1.11 -7.53
CA LYS A 3 19.03 -1.00 -6.15
C LYS A 3 17.79 -1.16 -5.26
N THR A 4 17.78 -2.17 -4.40
CA THR A 4 16.72 -2.31 -3.40
C THR A 4 16.77 -1.08 -2.49
N ALA A 5 15.64 -0.41 -2.30
CA ALA A 5 15.55 0.72 -1.38
C ALA A 5 15.97 0.25 0.02
N ASN A 6 16.90 0.96 0.65
CA ASN A 6 17.28 0.67 2.02
C ASN A 6 16.33 1.38 3.00
N ILE A 7 16.41 1.05 4.26
CA ILE A 7 15.52 1.62 5.29
C ILE A 7 15.67 3.13 5.42
N ASP A 8 16.87 3.67 5.25
CA ASP A 8 17.12 5.11 5.33
C ASP A 8 16.43 5.86 4.18
N ASP A 9 16.48 5.27 2.96
CA ASP A 9 15.76 5.81 1.80
C ASP A 9 14.25 5.83 2.06
N LEU A 10 13.70 4.77 2.65
CA LEU A 10 12.28 4.67 3.00
C LEU A 10 11.89 5.66 4.09
N GLU A 11 12.66 5.74 5.16
CA GLU A 11 12.37 6.68 6.26
C GLU A 11 12.38 8.13 5.81
N SER A 12 13.23 8.48 4.85
CA SER A 12 13.27 9.83 4.26
C SER A 12 11.95 10.21 3.58
N ILE A 13 11.20 9.24 3.06
CA ILE A 13 9.90 9.47 2.42
C ILE A 13 8.90 10.06 3.40
N LEU A 14 8.91 9.59 4.66
CA LEU A 14 7.98 10.07 5.68
C LEU A 14 8.07 11.58 5.89
N LEU A 15 9.25 12.16 5.70
CA LEU A 15 9.46 13.60 5.80
C LEU A 15 8.89 14.36 4.58
N GLY A 16 8.78 13.68 3.44
CA GLY A 16 8.25 14.24 2.19
C GLY A 16 6.75 14.18 2.05
N VAL A 17 6.06 13.44 2.92
CA VAL A 17 4.60 13.35 2.87
C VAL A 17 3.97 14.61 3.42
N SER A 18 3.22 15.35 2.59
CA SER A 18 2.53 16.56 2.99
C SER A 18 1.39 16.27 3.96
N THR A 19 1.20 17.16 4.93
CA THR A 19 0.04 17.11 5.84
C THR A 19 -1.25 17.50 5.11
N SER A 20 -2.41 17.17 5.70
CA SER A 20 -3.71 17.57 5.15
C SER A 20 -3.83 19.10 5.07
N SER A 21 -4.44 19.55 3.97
CA SER A 21 -4.81 20.96 3.77
C SER A 21 -6.20 21.28 4.31
N GLY A 22 -7.00 20.23 4.60
CA GLY A 22 -8.42 20.35 4.89
C GLY A 22 -9.31 20.41 3.65
N ASP A 23 -8.72 20.52 2.44
CA ASP A 23 -9.46 20.51 1.18
C ASP A 23 -9.30 19.14 0.48
N PRO A 24 -10.40 18.37 0.28
CA PRO A 24 -10.33 17.04 -0.31
C PRO A 24 -9.67 17.01 -1.70
N SER A 25 -9.86 18.04 -2.50
CA SER A 25 -9.28 18.10 -3.86
C SER A 25 -7.78 18.31 -3.82
N ILE A 26 -7.30 19.14 -2.93
CA ILE A 26 -5.85 19.37 -2.72
C ILE A 26 -5.22 18.11 -2.12
N ASP A 27 -5.87 17.53 -1.14
CA ASP A 27 -5.37 16.35 -0.43
C ASP A 27 -5.31 15.11 -1.33
N LEU A 28 -6.20 14.99 -2.32
CA LEU A 28 -6.10 13.95 -3.33
C LEU A 28 -4.77 14.05 -4.11
N GLY A 29 -4.39 15.25 -4.53
CA GLY A 29 -3.10 15.47 -5.20
C GLY A 29 -1.90 15.16 -4.29
N ARG A 30 -1.97 15.55 -3.02
CA ARG A 30 -0.95 15.24 -2.01
C ARG A 30 -0.82 13.73 -1.79
N LEU A 31 -1.94 13.02 -1.75
CA LEU A 31 -1.97 11.57 -1.64
C LEU A 31 -1.31 10.90 -2.86
N CYS A 32 -1.67 11.33 -4.07
CA CYS A 32 -1.06 10.82 -5.31
C CYS A 32 0.45 11.07 -5.31
N ASN A 33 0.90 12.24 -4.88
CA ASN A 33 2.33 12.55 -4.76
C ASN A 33 3.05 11.65 -3.74
N ALA A 34 2.43 11.38 -2.60
CA ALA A 34 3.01 10.48 -1.60
C ALA A 34 3.20 9.07 -2.16
N LEU A 35 2.19 8.53 -2.86
CA LEU A 35 2.28 7.22 -3.50
C LEU A 35 3.32 7.19 -4.62
N SER A 36 3.39 8.26 -5.40
CA SER A 36 4.40 8.40 -6.46
C SER A 36 5.81 8.42 -5.91
N LEU A 37 6.04 9.15 -4.82
CA LEU A 37 7.35 9.20 -4.16
C LEU A 37 7.79 7.82 -3.67
N LEU A 38 6.88 7.07 -3.07
CA LEU A 38 7.16 5.70 -2.64
C LEU A 38 7.45 4.79 -3.84
N HIS A 39 6.63 4.88 -4.90
CA HIS A 39 6.83 4.11 -6.13
C HIS A 39 8.19 4.36 -6.78
N VAL A 40 8.58 5.63 -6.94
CA VAL A 40 9.88 6.00 -7.52
C VAL A 40 11.03 5.44 -6.67
N THR A 41 10.90 5.49 -5.36
CA THR A 41 11.92 4.96 -4.44
C THR A 41 12.03 3.43 -4.51
N LEU A 42 10.90 2.73 -4.61
CA LEU A 42 10.87 1.26 -4.72
C LEU A 42 11.23 0.76 -6.12
N GLY A 43 11.12 1.59 -7.15
CA GLY A 43 11.44 1.26 -8.54
C GLY A 43 10.21 1.13 -9.43
N GLU A 44 10.41 1.37 -10.72
CA GLU A 44 9.35 1.43 -11.74
C GLU A 44 8.49 0.17 -11.86
N LYS A 45 9.03 -0.99 -11.50
CA LYS A 45 8.32 -2.27 -11.55
C LYS A 45 7.53 -2.57 -10.28
N SER A 46 7.59 -1.69 -9.28
CA SER A 46 6.73 -1.80 -8.10
C SER A 46 5.30 -1.40 -8.44
N TRP A 47 4.38 -1.87 -7.65
CA TRP A 47 3.01 -1.35 -7.61
C TRP A 47 2.76 -0.78 -6.22
N VAL A 48 2.26 0.45 -6.16
CA VAL A 48 2.00 1.15 -4.89
C VAL A 48 0.62 1.78 -4.98
N GLY A 49 -0.29 1.35 -4.14
CA GLY A 49 -1.64 1.88 -4.22
C GLY A 49 -2.50 1.63 -2.99
N LEU A 50 -3.71 2.13 -3.07
CA LEU A 50 -4.71 2.03 -2.02
C LEU A 50 -5.94 1.28 -2.51
N TYR A 51 -6.47 0.46 -1.63
CA TYR A 51 -7.83 -0.03 -1.71
C TYR A 51 -8.65 0.61 -0.59
N LEU A 52 -9.76 1.24 -0.94
CA LEU A 52 -10.56 2.04 -0.02
C LEU A 52 -11.87 1.33 0.32
N VAL A 53 -12.29 1.42 1.57
CA VAL A 53 -13.56 0.86 2.02
C VAL A 53 -14.71 1.63 1.40
N HIS A 54 -15.60 0.92 0.72
CA HIS A 54 -16.83 1.50 0.15
C HIS A 54 -17.94 0.45 0.10
N LYS A 55 -19.05 0.72 0.75
CA LYS A 55 -20.26 -0.15 0.74
C LYS A 55 -19.96 -1.64 0.99
N GLY A 56 -19.14 -1.93 2.00
CA GLY A 56 -18.81 -3.31 2.39
C GLY A 56 -17.79 -4.02 1.49
N GLN A 57 -17.11 -3.29 0.62
CA GLN A 57 -16.07 -3.79 -0.27
C GLN A 57 -14.84 -2.90 -0.19
N LEU A 58 -13.74 -3.38 -0.76
CA LEU A 58 -12.54 -2.60 -1.01
C LEU A 58 -12.51 -2.26 -2.50
N ILE A 59 -12.42 -0.98 -2.80
CA ILE A 59 -12.36 -0.48 -4.17
C ILE A 59 -11.01 0.15 -4.45
N LEU A 60 -10.53 -0.01 -5.68
CA LEU A 60 -9.27 0.57 -6.12
C LEU A 60 -9.32 2.10 -5.97
N GLY A 61 -8.33 2.64 -5.27
CA GLY A 61 -8.09 4.08 -5.12
C GLY A 61 -6.88 4.53 -5.93
N PRO A 62 -6.26 5.65 -5.56
CA PRO A 62 -5.03 6.11 -6.20
C PRO A 62 -3.92 5.07 -6.15
N PHE A 63 -3.20 4.89 -7.27
CA PHE A 63 -2.09 3.96 -7.37
C PHE A 63 -1.06 4.39 -8.41
N GLN A 64 0.11 3.79 -8.34
CA GLN A 64 1.18 3.88 -9.31
C GLN A 64 1.57 2.46 -9.74
N GLY A 65 1.62 2.21 -11.03
CA GLY A 65 1.93 0.90 -11.60
C GLY A 65 0.95 0.47 -12.68
N THR A 66 0.87 -0.82 -12.94
CA THR A 66 -0.03 -1.40 -13.94
C THR A 66 -1.48 -1.44 -13.45
N PRO A 67 -2.47 -1.50 -14.37
CA PRO A 67 -3.86 -1.67 -13.99
C PRO A 67 -4.08 -2.87 -13.06
N ALA A 68 -5.00 -2.73 -12.11
CA ALA A 68 -5.25 -3.71 -11.06
C ALA A 68 -6.75 -4.03 -10.91
N CYS A 69 -7.06 -4.99 -10.04
CA CYS A 69 -8.45 -5.33 -9.71
C CYS A 69 -9.17 -4.10 -9.14
N GLU A 70 -10.38 -3.83 -9.61
CA GLU A 70 -11.14 -2.66 -9.19
C GLU A 70 -11.90 -2.87 -7.89
N ILE A 71 -12.31 -4.11 -7.61
CA ILE A 71 -13.13 -4.47 -6.44
C ILE A 71 -12.55 -5.73 -5.79
N ILE A 72 -12.38 -5.68 -4.48
CA ILE A 72 -11.94 -6.82 -3.67
C ILE A 72 -12.91 -6.98 -2.50
N ALA A 73 -13.44 -8.19 -2.32
CA ALA A 73 -14.30 -8.49 -1.19
C ALA A 73 -13.50 -8.55 0.12
N PHE A 74 -14.12 -8.16 1.21
CA PHE A 74 -13.52 -8.32 2.54
C PHE A 74 -13.17 -9.80 2.79
N GLY A 75 -12.00 -10.05 3.35
CA GLY A 75 -11.51 -11.40 3.65
C GLY A 75 -10.98 -12.17 2.45
N LYS A 76 -10.94 -11.59 1.25
CA LYS A 76 -10.44 -12.26 0.04
C LYS A 76 -9.06 -11.74 -0.36
N GLY A 77 -8.16 -12.67 -0.69
CA GLY A 77 -6.77 -12.37 -1.04
C GLY A 77 -6.00 -11.71 0.11
N VAL A 78 -4.82 -11.20 -0.19
CA VAL A 78 -3.96 -10.53 0.80
C VAL A 78 -4.59 -9.21 1.26
N VAL A 79 -5.05 -8.40 0.32
CA VAL A 79 -5.69 -7.09 0.61
C VAL A 79 -6.95 -7.27 1.45
N GLY A 80 -7.87 -8.13 1.04
CA GLY A 80 -9.12 -8.37 1.77
C GLY A 80 -8.90 -8.98 3.15
N THR A 81 -7.90 -9.87 3.28
CA THR A 81 -7.52 -10.49 4.55
C THR A 81 -6.87 -9.48 5.49
N CYS A 82 -6.01 -8.60 4.97
CA CYS A 82 -5.40 -7.51 5.73
C CYS A 82 -6.48 -6.60 6.35
N HIS A 83 -7.48 -6.23 5.55
CA HIS A 83 -8.60 -5.43 6.06
C HIS A 83 -9.39 -6.18 7.14
N ALA A 84 -9.70 -7.45 6.91
CA ALA A 84 -10.49 -8.25 7.87
C ALA A 84 -9.77 -8.45 9.21
N LYS A 85 -8.46 -8.65 9.18
CA LYS A 85 -7.64 -8.88 10.38
C LYS A 85 -7.16 -7.59 11.04
N GLN A 86 -7.16 -6.46 10.32
CA GLN A 86 -6.62 -5.19 10.79
C GLN A 86 -5.16 -5.29 11.29
N GLU A 87 -4.34 -6.04 10.57
CA GLU A 87 -2.92 -6.20 10.85
C GLU A 87 -2.12 -6.23 9.54
N PRO A 88 -0.84 -5.84 9.55
CA PRO A 88 0.01 -5.97 8.37
C PRO A 88 0.15 -7.42 7.94
N ILE A 89 0.16 -7.65 6.62
CA ILE A 89 0.44 -8.97 6.04
C ILE A 89 1.58 -8.79 5.04
N ALA A 90 2.70 -9.46 5.29
CA ALA A 90 3.86 -9.45 4.41
C ALA A 90 4.09 -10.85 3.82
N ILE A 91 4.12 -10.91 2.50
CA ILE A 91 4.33 -12.14 1.73
C ILE A 91 5.66 -12.05 1.02
N GLU A 92 6.62 -12.86 1.44
CA GLU A 92 7.97 -12.89 0.86
C GLU A 92 7.96 -13.41 -0.57
N ASP A 93 7.14 -14.41 -0.84
CA ASP A 93 7.03 -15.08 -2.13
C ASP A 93 5.58 -15.48 -2.40
N VAL A 94 4.92 -14.75 -3.29
CA VAL A 94 3.49 -14.96 -3.62
C VAL A 94 3.23 -16.31 -4.29
N THR A 95 4.24 -16.96 -4.89
CA THR A 95 4.08 -18.27 -5.52
C THR A 95 3.84 -19.38 -4.51
N LYS A 96 4.12 -19.14 -3.23
CA LYS A 96 3.94 -20.09 -2.13
C LYS A 96 2.59 -19.96 -1.44
N ILE A 97 1.74 -19.01 -1.85
CA ILE A 97 0.44 -18.74 -1.25
C ILE A 97 -0.65 -19.43 -2.06
N GLU A 98 -1.40 -20.33 -1.42
CA GLU A 98 -2.60 -20.92 -2.02
C GLU A 98 -3.71 -19.86 -2.16
N ASN A 99 -4.46 -19.92 -3.26
CA ASN A 99 -5.54 -19.00 -3.57
C ASN A 99 -5.12 -17.52 -3.61
N TYR A 100 -3.87 -17.24 -3.97
CA TYR A 100 -3.39 -15.89 -4.16
C TYR A 100 -4.15 -15.21 -5.30
N ILE A 101 -4.75 -14.05 -5.01
CA ILE A 101 -5.41 -13.22 -6.03
C ILE A 101 -4.33 -12.36 -6.68
N CYS A 102 -3.96 -12.70 -7.90
CA CYS A 102 -2.96 -11.98 -8.69
C CYS A 102 -3.64 -10.88 -9.49
N CYS A 103 -3.70 -9.67 -8.94
CA CYS A 103 -4.12 -8.47 -9.67
C CYS A 103 -2.95 -7.81 -10.41
N ASP A 104 -1.72 -8.15 -10.07
CA ASP A 104 -0.49 -7.78 -10.77
C ASP A 104 0.33 -9.06 -11.06
N ALA A 105 0.31 -9.49 -12.33
CA ALA A 105 1.01 -10.71 -12.76
C ALA A 105 2.55 -10.65 -12.57
N ALA A 106 3.12 -9.45 -12.45
CA ALA A 106 4.55 -9.26 -12.23
C ALA A 106 4.94 -9.32 -10.74
N ALA A 107 3.98 -9.31 -9.82
CA ALA A 107 4.26 -9.35 -8.39
C ALA A 107 4.92 -10.66 -7.98
N LYS A 108 5.99 -10.57 -7.19
CA LYS A 108 6.68 -11.72 -6.57
C LYS A 108 6.60 -11.68 -5.04
N SER A 109 6.53 -10.49 -4.47
CA SER A 109 6.30 -10.28 -3.04
C SER A 109 5.28 -9.17 -2.85
N GLU A 110 4.63 -9.16 -1.69
CA GLU A 110 3.58 -8.19 -1.38
C GLU A 110 3.57 -7.85 0.10
N ILE A 111 3.33 -6.59 0.42
CA ILE A 111 2.96 -6.18 1.77
C ILE A 111 1.69 -5.33 1.73
N CYS A 112 0.74 -5.66 2.61
CA CYS A 112 -0.47 -4.90 2.85
C CYS A 112 -0.48 -4.41 4.29
N VAL A 113 -0.87 -3.15 4.49
CA VAL A 113 -1.08 -2.60 5.84
C VAL A 113 -2.42 -1.89 5.91
N PRO A 114 -3.17 -2.04 7.03
CA PRO A 114 -4.44 -1.36 7.18
C PRO A 114 -4.25 0.15 7.29
N ILE A 115 -5.20 0.89 6.73
CA ILE A 115 -5.28 2.35 6.89
C ILE A 115 -6.46 2.64 7.82
N VAL A 116 -6.16 3.31 8.93
CA VAL A 116 -7.15 3.67 9.94
C VAL A 116 -7.15 5.19 10.11
N LYS A 117 -8.32 5.80 10.02
CA LYS A 117 -8.52 7.23 10.26
C LYS A 117 -9.52 7.43 11.39
N ASP A 118 -9.08 8.15 12.44
CA ASP A 118 -9.92 8.44 13.63
C ASP A 118 -10.58 7.17 14.22
N GLY A 119 -9.81 6.08 14.30
CA GLY A 119 -10.26 4.79 14.83
C GLY A 119 -11.11 3.96 13.86
N THR A 120 -11.38 4.46 12.65
CA THR A 120 -12.19 3.77 11.64
C THR A 120 -11.29 3.20 10.54
N PRO A 121 -11.37 1.88 10.24
CA PRO A 121 -10.71 1.30 9.09
C PRO A 121 -11.25 1.89 7.78
N VAL A 122 -10.40 2.53 7.00
CA VAL A 122 -10.80 3.24 5.76
C VAL A 122 -10.21 2.63 4.50
N GLY A 123 -9.26 1.72 4.62
CA GLY A 123 -8.66 1.09 3.47
C GLY A 123 -7.44 0.24 3.80
N VAL A 124 -6.71 -0.12 2.76
CA VAL A 124 -5.48 -0.91 2.80
C VAL A 124 -4.45 -0.25 1.89
N LEU A 125 -3.23 -0.08 2.39
CA LEU A 125 -2.07 0.24 1.57
C LEU A 125 -1.51 -1.08 1.04
N ASP A 126 -1.37 -1.18 -0.28
CA ASP A 126 -0.90 -2.38 -0.97
C ASP A 126 0.37 -2.07 -1.77
N ILE A 127 1.43 -2.83 -1.52
CA ILE A 127 2.72 -2.71 -2.19
C ILE A 127 3.09 -4.06 -2.78
N ASP A 128 3.30 -4.09 -4.11
CA ASP A 128 3.81 -5.26 -4.82
C ASP A 128 5.21 -5.00 -5.34
N LEU A 129 6.10 -5.96 -5.15
CA LEU A 129 7.47 -5.91 -5.65
C LEU A 129 7.71 -7.00 -6.71
N PRO A 130 8.57 -6.73 -7.71
CA PRO A 130 8.83 -7.66 -8.81
C PRO A 130 9.77 -8.81 -8.44
N ASN A 131 10.32 -8.81 -7.22
CA ASN A 131 11.26 -9.79 -6.72
C ASN A 131 10.73 -10.42 -5.43
N VAL A 132 11.14 -11.65 -5.16
CA VAL A 132 10.99 -12.25 -3.83
C VAL A 132 11.73 -11.35 -2.83
N HIS A 133 11.07 -10.97 -1.74
CA HIS A 133 11.60 -10.02 -0.77
C HIS A 133 11.13 -10.33 0.64
N TYR A 134 12.07 -10.43 1.56
CA TYR A 134 11.79 -10.52 2.98
C TYR A 134 11.59 -9.13 3.56
N PHE A 135 10.39 -8.86 4.08
CA PHE A 135 10.07 -7.59 4.74
C PHE A 135 10.52 -7.64 6.20
N SER A 136 11.53 -6.83 6.55
CA SER A 136 11.99 -6.72 7.93
C SER A 136 10.95 -6.05 8.83
N GLN A 137 11.09 -6.20 10.15
CA GLN A 137 10.23 -5.49 11.10
C GLN A 137 10.33 -3.97 10.96
N GLU A 138 11.49 -3.45 10.62
CA GLU A 138 11.70 -2.02 10.35
C GLU A 138 10.95 -1.55 9.11
N GLU A 139 10.97 -2.36 8.04
CA GLU A 139 10.19 -2.07 6.83
C GLU A 139 8.69 -2.09 7.11
N ILE A 140 8.20 -3.08 7.85
CA ILE A 140 6.78 -3.16 8.22
C ILE A 140 6.37 -1.93 9.02
N LYS A 141 7.17 -1.51 9.99
CA LYS A 141 6.92 -0.28 10.77
C LYS A 141 6.92 0.97 9.88
N PHE A 142 7.81 1.02 8.90
CA PHE A 142 7.81 2.11 7.92
C PHE A 142 6.47 2.19 7.18
N TYR A 143 5.99 1.06 6.63
CA TYR A 143 4.72 1.03 5.89
C TYR A 143 3.52 1.36 6.78
N GLU A 144 3.54 0.93 8.03
CA GLU A 144 2.52 1.33 9.01
C GLU A 144 2.54 2.84 9.28
N GLY A 145 3.73 3.42 9.43
CA GLY A 145 3.91 4.87 9.59
C GLY A 145 3.47 5.66 8.36
N PHE A 146 3.78 5.14 7.17
CA PHE A 146 3.33 5.73 5.90
C PHE A 146 1.81 5.69 5.79
N ALA A 147 1.18 4.55 6.07
CA ALA A 147 -0.28 4.41 6.08
C ALA A 147 -0.95 5.38 7.05
N LYS A 148 -0.36 5.58 8.22
CA LYS A 148 -0.85 6.54 9.22
C LYS A 148 -0.80 7.98 8.71
N LYS A 149 0.28 8.36 8.03
CA LYS A 149 0.42 9.72 7.46
C LYS A 149 -0.57 9.98 6.33
N ILE A 150 -0.72 9.03 5.40
CA ILE A 150 -1.63 9.22 4.27
C ILE A 150 -3.10 9.12 4.68
N ALA A 151 -3.43 8.50 5.82
CA ALA A 151 -4.80 8.45 6.33
C ALA A 151 -5.40 9.85 6.49
N ASP A 152 -4.60 10.83 6.90
CA ASP A 152 -5.05 12.21 7.09
C ASP A 152 -5.40 12.90 5.76
N LEU A 153 -4.95 12.36 4.63
CA LEU A 153 -5.24 12.87 3.29
C LEU A 153 -6.53 12.28 2.69
N LEU A 154 -7.12 11.29 3.35
CA LEU A 154 -8.39 10.67 2.94
C LEU A 154 -9.57 11.43 3.58
N HIS A 155 -10.62 11.69 2.77
CA HIS A 155 -11.81 12.41 3.20
C HIS A 155 -13.07 11.60 2.96
#